data_2c1dd9d532bbaf4caa02ba0720d70325
#
_entry.id   2c1dd9d532bbaf4caa02ba0720d70325
#
_cell.length_a   1.000
_cell.length_b   1.000
_cell.length_c   1.000
_cell.angle_alpha   90.00
_cell.angle_beta   90.00
_cell.angle_gamma   90.00
#
_symmetry.space_group_name_H-M   'P 1'
#
loop_
_entity.id
_entity.type
_entity.pdbx_description
1 polymer ?
#
loop_
_entity_poly.entity_id
_entity_poly.type
_entity_poly.pdbx_seq_one_letter_code
_entity_poly.pdbx_strand_id
1 'polypeptide(L)'
;IASGHGRYVLDALTAENHPNSVRLRDYSPINVTAGRKLIAERGLQEIVSFDEVNAFDPANYQALIPRPTLGIVSGLHELFADNDLIMHSLNGFGTAIETGGYLIYTGQPWHPQLELIARCLTSHKEGSPNWVMRRRSQQEMDQLVEKAGFRKIHQWIDEDGIFTVS
;
A
#
# COMPACT_ATOMS: atom_id res chain seq x y z
N ILE A 1 -1.82 3.10 -2.69
CA ILE A 1 -1.58 2.01 -3.67
C ILE A 1 -1.82 0.65 -3.02
N ALA A 2 -2.28 -0.33 -3.84
CA ALA A 2 -2.76 -1.63 -3.38
C ALA A 2 -3.86 -1.48 -2.33
N SER A 3 -4.85 -0.66 -2.68
CA SER A 3 -5.86 -0.17 -1.73
C SER A 3 -6.91 -1.22 -1.38
N GLY A 4 -6.92 -2.38 -2.05
CA GLY A 4 -8.04 -3.30 -1.97
C GLY A 4 -9.34 -2.58 -2.37
N HIS A 5 -10.37 -2.61 -1.53
CA HIS A 5 -11.58 -1.80 -1.75
C HIS A 5 -11.43 -0.35 -1.23
N GLY A 6 -10.32 0.04 -0.64
CA GLY A 6 -10.06 1.38 -0.10
C GLY A 6 -10.73 1.69 1.24
N ARG A 7 -11.37 0.73 1.90
CA ARG A 7 -12.16 0.96 3.13
C ARG A 7 -11.38 1.69 4.20
N TYR A 8 -10.17 1.23 4.53
CA TYR A 8 -9.37 1.81 5.60
C TYR A 8 -9.02 3.29 5.37
N VAL A 9 -8.81 3.68 4.10
CA VAL A 9 -8.62 5.10 3.74
C VAL A 9 -9.92 5.87 3.86
N LEU A 10 -11.02 5.32 3.29
CA LEU A 10 -12.33 5.98 3.30
C LEU A 10 -12.90 6.12 4.72
N ASP A 11 -12.63 5.18 5.62
CA ASP A 11 -13.03 5.23 7.03
C ASP A 11 -12.24 6.29 7.82
N ALA A 12 -11.02 6.62 7.38
CA ALA A 12 -10.21 7.68 7.98
C ALA A 12 -10.62 9.10 7.53
N LEU A 13 -11.46 9.23 6.49
CA LEU A 13 -11.97 10.53 6.04
C LEU A 13 -13.11 10.98 6.96
N THR A 14 -12.86 12.03 7.72
CA THR A 14 -13.85 12.66 8.61
C THR A 14 -13.96 14.13 8.28
N ALA A 15 -14.90 14.82 8.91
CA ALA A 15 -15.02 16.28 8.76
C ALA A 15 -13.74 17.03 9.21
N GLU A 16 -12.98 16.44 10.13
CA GLU A 16 -11.72 16.99 10.65
C GLU A 16 -10.52 16.62 9.77
N ASN A 17 -10.57 15.44 9.11
CA ASN A 17 -9.52 14.91 8.25
C ASN A 17 -10.01 14.88 6.79
N HIS A 18 -10.15 16.04 6.19
CA HIS A 18 -10.69 16.17 4.84
C HIS A 18 -9.61 16.65 3.87
N PRO A 19 -8.93 15.73 3.16
CA PRO A 19 -7.95 16.10 2.15
C PRO A 19 -8.64 16.74 0.92
N ASN A 20 -7.90 17.52 0.16
CA ASN A 20 -8.40 18.11 -1.08
C ASN A 20 -8.74 17.05 -2.14
N SER A 21 -7.98 15.97 -2.18
CA SER A 21 -8.24 14.84 -3.07
C SER A 21 -7.62 13.55 -2.54
N VAL A 22 -8.22 12.42 -2.90
CA VAL A 22 -7.71 11.06 -2.62
C VAL A 22 -7.68 10.27 -3.92
N ARG A 23 -6.57 9.62 -4.21
CA ARG A 23 -6.44 8.69 -5.34
C ARG A 23 -6.20 7.30 -4.81
N LEU A 24 -7.22 6.46 -4.83
CA LEU A 24 -7.11 5.03 -4.54
C LEU A 24 -6.63 4.31 -5.80
N ARG A 25 -5.79 3.30 -5.64
CA ARG A 25 -5.19 2.57 -6.75
C ARG A 25 -5.00 1.12 -6.39
N ASP A 26 -5.41 0.23 -7.28
CA ASP A 26 -5.24 -1.21 -7.14
C ASP A 26 -5.04 -1.86 -8.51
N TYR A 27 -4.40 -3.02 -8.55
CA TYR A 27 -4.20 -3.79 -9.78
C TYR A 27 -5.45 -4.58 -10.18
N SER A 28 -6.28 -4.96 -9.21
CA SER A 28 -7.45 -5.82 -9.44
C SER A 28 -8.65 -5.01 -9.92
N PRO A 29 -9.20 -5.28 -11.11
CA PRO A 29 -10.41 -4.63 -11.60
C PRO A 29 -11.62 -4.90 -10.68
N ILE A 30 -11.63 -6.03 -9.97
CA ILE A 30 -12.68 -6.36 -8.99
C ILE A 30 -12.59 -5.38 -7.81
N ASN A 31 -11.39 -5.14 -7.28
CA ASN A 31 -11.18 -4.19 -6.18
C ASN A 31 -11.55 -2.76 -6.61
N VAL A 32 -11.12 -2.35 -7.79
CA VAL A 32 -11.43 -1.03 -8.35
C VAL A 32 -12.93 -0.82 -8.50
N THR A 33 -13.65 -1.81 -9.05
CA THR A 33 -15.10 -1.75 -9.21
C THR A 33 -15.81 -1.66 -7.85
N ALA A 34 -15.44 -2.51 -6.90
CA ALA A 34 -16.01 -2.49 -5.56
C ALA A 34 -15.70 -1.18 -4.81
N GLY A 35 -14.48 -0.67 -4.96
CA GLY A 35 -14.08 0.60 -4.35
C GLY A 35 -14.83 1.80 -4.94
N ARG A 36 -15.01 1.85 -6.26
CA ARG A 36 -15.82 2.90 -6.91
C ARG A 36 -17.27 2.89 -6.43
N LYS A 37 -17.85 1.69 -6.25
CA LYS A 37 -19.19 1.55 -5.67
C LYS A 37 -19.23 2.10 -4.25
N LEU A 38 -18.26 1.75 -3.41
CA LEU A 38 -18.17 2.24 -2.04
C LEU A 38 -18.01 3.76 -1.94
N ILE A 39 -17.19 4.36 -2.84
CA ILE A 39 -17.05 5.82 -2.96
C ILE A 39 -18.39 6.47 -3.27
N ALA A 40 -19.16 5.90 -4.21
CA ALA A 40 -20.48 6.41 -4.58
C ALA A 40 -21.49 6.31 -3.43
N GLU A 41 -21.52 5.15 -2.73
CA GLU A 41 -22.39 4.93 -1.57
C GLU A 41 -22.12 5.92 -0.42
N ARG A 42 -20.89 6.42 -0.31
CA ARG A 42 -20.48 7.41 0.70
C ARG A 42 -20.59 8.87 0.23
N GLY A 43 -20.95 9.11 -1.01
CA GLY A 43 -21.03 10.46 -1.57
C GLY A 43 -19.69 11.17 -1.70
N LEU A 44 -18.58 10.42 -1.91
CA LEU A 44 -17.22 10.95 -1.92
C LEU A 44 -16.64 11.17 -3.32
N GLN A 45 -17.45 11.09 -4.39
CA GLN A 45 -16.98 11.11 -5.79
C GLN A 45 -16.26 12.41 -6.17
N GLU A 46 -16.58 13.52 -5.52
CA GLU A 46 -15.99 14.83 -5.79
C GLU A 46 -14.51 14.90 -5.35
N ILE A 47 -14.12 14.10 -4.34
CA ILE A 47 -12.77 14.15 -3.76
C ILE A 47 -11.99 12.85 -3.90
N VAL A 48 -12.67 11.72 -4.15
CA VAL A 48 -12.03 10.41 -4.21
C VAL A 48 -12.17 9.82 -5.60
N SER A 49 -11.04 9.48 -6.22
CA SER A 49 -10.96 8.67 -7.44
C SER A 49 -10.37 7.29 -7.17
N PHE A 50 -10.65 6.33 -8.06
CA PHE A 50 -10.06 5.01 -7.99
C PHE A 50 -9.62 4.54 -9.38
N ASP A 51 -8.32 4.26 -9.53
CA ASP A 51 -7.68 3.86 -10.78
C ASP A 51 -7.16 2.43 -10.71
N GLU A 52 -7.28 1.71 -11.83
CA GLU A 52 -6.64 0.41 -12.02
C GLU A 52 -5.20 0.63 -12.47
N VAL A 53 -4.22 0.30 -11.61
CA VAL A 53 -2.80 0.49 -11.91
C VAL A 53 -1.93 -0.58 -11.27
N ASN A 54 -0.83 -0.90 -11.94
CA ASN A 54 0.23 -1.74 -11.38
C ASN A 54 1.14 -0.90 -10.47
N ALA A 55 1.25 -1.29 -9.19
CA ALA A 55 2.08 -0.65 -8.18
C ALA A 55 3.59 -0.74 -8.46
N PHE A 56 4.01 -1.60 -9.38
CA PHE A 56 5.42 -1.83 -9.72
C PHE A 56 5.84 -1.19 -11.04
N ASP A 57 4.92 -0.54 -11.75
CA ASP A 57 5.21 0.18 -12.98
C ASP A 57 5.55 1.64 -12.65
N PRO A 58 6.80 2.08 -12.89
CA PRO A 58 7.23 3.45 -12.62
C PRO A 58 6.43 4.51 -13.37
N ALA A 59 5.89 4.20 -14.56
CA ALA A 59 5.08 5.14 -15.33
C ALA A 59 3.83 5.60 -14.58
N ASN A 60 3.30 4.76 -13.71
CA ASN A 60 2.11 5.07 -12.92
C ASN A 60 2.34 6.13 -11.82
N TYR A 61 3.58 6.48 -11.55
CA TYR A 61 3.94 7.46 -10.52
C TYR A 61 4.33 8.83 -11.11
N GLN A 62 4.79 8.87 -12.35
CA GLN A 62 5.37 10.08 -12.97
C GLN A 62 4.35 11.18 -13.30
N ALA A 63 3.09 10.83 -13.51
CA ALA A 63 2.06 11.73 -14.01
C ALA A 63 1.07 12.23 -12.95
N LEU A 64 1.41 12.16 -11.66
CA LEU A 64 0.51 12.58 -10.59
C LEU A 64 0.56 14.11 -10.41
N ILE A 65 -0.48 14.79 -10.89
CA ILE A 65 -0.68 16.22 -10.71
C ILE A 65 -2.06 16.45 -10.07
N PRO A 66 -2.17 17.19 -8.97
CA PRO A 66 -1.05 17.64 -8.14
C PRO A 66 -0.26 16.48 -7.52
N ARG A 67 1.00 16.72 -7.16
CA ARG A 67 1.81 15.72 -6.45
C ARG A 67 1.17 15.45 -5.09
N PRO A 68 1.08 14.16 -4.67
CA PRO A 68 0.54 13.82 -3.37
C PRO A 68 1.48 14.26 -2.23
N THR A 69 0.90 14.73 -1.13
CA THR A 69 1.60 15.01 0.12
C THR A 69 1.76 13.77 0.98
N LEU A 70 0.92 12.76 0.75
CA LEU A 70 0.91 11.50 1.49
C LEU A 70 0.74 10.31 0.53
N GLY A 71 1.67 9.37 0.60
CA GLY A 71 1.55 8.05 0.00
C GLY A 71 1.23 6.99 1.05
N ILE A 72 0.38 6.04 0.70
CA ILE A 72 0.04 4.91 1.58
C ILE A 72 0.16 3.61 0.79
N VAL A 73 0.85 2.63 1.36
CA VAL A 73 0.91 1.26 0.87
C VAL A 73 0.79 0.28 2.03
N SER A 74 -0.23 -0.57 1.97
CA SER A 74 -0.51 -1.53 3.04
C SER A 74 -0.74 -2.92 2.47
N GLY A 75 -0.10 -3.94 3.05
CA GLY A 75 -0.32 -5.33 2.70
C GLY A 75 0.20 -5.74 1.32
N LEU A 76 1.13 -4.98 0.72
CA LEU A 76 1.64 -5.27 -0.63
C LEU A 76 3.02 -5.92 -0.62
N HIS A 77 3.97 -5.33 0.09
CA HIS A 77 5.38 -5.65 -0.07
C HIS A 77 5.73 -7.07 0.42
N GLU A 78 5.02 -7.59 1.40
CA GLU A 78 5.17 -8.96 1.91
C GLU A 78 4.68 -10.04 0.95
N LEU A 79 3.86 -9.69 -0.05
CA LEU A 79 3.35 -10.64 -1.05
C LEU A 79 4.39 -11.00 -2.12
N PHE A 80 5.48 -10.24 -2.21
CA PHE A 80 6.50 -10.39 -3.24
C PHE A 80 7.87 -10.62 -2.63
N ALA A 81 8.58 -11.66 -3.10
CA ALA A 81 9.87 -12.05 -2.57
C ALA A 81 11.03 -11.17 -3.08
N ASP A 82 10.88 -10.60 -4.27
CA ASP A 82 11.91 -9.86 -4.97
C ASP A 82 12.02 -8.42 -4.42
N ASN A 83 13.23 -8.06 -3.95
CA ASN A 83 13.50 -6.71 -3.46
C ASN A 83 13.60 -5.67 -4.58
N ASP A 84 14.01 -6.07 -5.78
CA ASP A 84 14.08 -5.13 -6.91
C ASP A 84 12.67 -4.69 -7.30
N LEU A 85 11.71 -5.62 -7.27
CA LEU A 85 10.30 -5.30 -7.48
C LEU A 85 9.76 -4.33 -6.41
N ILE A 86 10.11 -4.56 -5.13
CA ILE A 86 9.73 -3.64 -4.05
C ILE A 86 10.37 -2.26 -4.25
N MET A 87 11.63 -2.21 -4.69
CA MET A 87 12.30 -0.94 -5.00
C MET A 87 11.63 -0.18 -6.14
N HIS A 88 11.03 -0.85 -7.14
CA HIS A 88 10.23 -0.16 -8.16
C HIS A 88 9.05 0.60 -7.54
N SER A 89 8.31 -0.03 -6.63
CA SER A 89 7.22 0.63 -5.89
C SER A 89 7.71 1.79 -5.03
N LEU A 90 8.75 1.56 -4.21
CA LEU A 90 9.28 2.57 -3.30
C LEU A 90 9.88 3.78 -4.05
N ASN A 91 10.65 3.54 -5.12
CA ASN A 91 11.16 4.61 -5.98
C ASN A 91 10.02 5.38 -6.67
N GLY A 92 8.96 4.67 -7.03
CA GLY A 92 7.74 5.28 -7.53
C GLY A 92 7.15 6.29 -6.54
N PHE A 93 7.02 5.92 -5.27
CA PHE A 93 6.60 6.84 -4.21
C PHE A 93 7.57 8.02 -4.04
N GLY A 94 8.90 7.76 -4.04
CA GLY A 94 9.92 8.80 -3.95
C GLY A 94 9.83 9.82 -5.10
N THR A 95 9.43 9.37 -6.30
CA THR A 95 9.22 10.24 -7.45
C THR A 95 7.89 11.01 -7.35
N ALA A 96 6.81 10.34 -6.91
CA ALA A 96 5.48 10.91 -6.90
C ALA A 96 5.24 11.90 -5.76
N ILE A 97 5.63 11.55 -4.54
CA ILE A 97 5.39 12.36 -3.34
C ILE A 97 6.19 13.66 -3.43
N GLU A 98 5.58 14.78 -3.04
CA GLU A 98 6.28 16.06 -2.99
C GLU A 98 7.37 16.07 -1.92
N THR A 99 8.37 16.94 -2.10
CA THR A 99 9.44 17.09 -1.10
C THR A 99 8.88 17.52 0.25
N GLY A 100 9.21 16.79 1.30
CA GLY A 100 8.67 17.00 2.65
C GLY A 100 7.34 16.30 2.91
N GLY A 101 6.80 15.60 1.93
CA GLY A 101 5.62 14.74 2.12
C GLY A 101 5.97 13.42 2.82
N TYR A 102 4.95 12.59 3.06
CA TYR A 102 5.05 11.41 3.90
C TYR A 102 4.74 10.13 3.11
N LEU A 103 5.38 9.04 3.49
CA LEU A 103 5.02 7.69 3.09
C LEU A 103 4.63 6.89 4.34
N ILE A 104 3.44 6.29 4.32
CA ILE A 104 3.02 5.30 5.31
C ILE A 104 3.06 3.92 4.65
N TYR A 105 3.78 2.99 5.25
CA TYR A 105 3.81 1.61 4.80
C TYR A 105 3.62 0.64 5.96
N THR A 106 3.01 -0.51 5.67
CA THR A 106 2.91 -1.61 6.63
C THR A 106 3.99 -2.63 6.39
N GLY A 107 4.43 -3.26 7.44
CA GLY A 107 5.31 -4.42 7.43
C GLY A 107 4.73 -5.55 8.27
N GLN A 108 5.14 -6.77 7.98
CA GLN A 108 4.77 -7.95 8.75
C GLN A 108 6.01 -8.82 8.95
N PRO A 109 6.94 -8.42 9.84
CA PRO A 109 8.22 -9.07 10.02
C PRO A 109 8.08 -10.49 10.58
N TRP A 110 7.00 -10.78 11.28
CA TRP A 110 6.71 -12.08 11.87
C TRP A 110 5.21 -12.37 11.83
N HIS A 111 4.85 -13.66 11.84
CA HIS A 111 3.46 -14.10 11.99
C HIS A 111 3.43 -15.52 12.60
N PRO A 112 2.63 -15.77 13.65
CA PRO A 112 2.64 -17.05 14.38
C PRO A 112 2.15 -18.22 13.53
N GLN A 113 1.35 -17.98 12.50
CA GLN A 113 0.70 -18.99 11.67
C GLN A 113 1.25 -19.05 10.24
N LEU A 114 2.50 -18.65 10.02
CA LEU A 114 3.10 -18.61 8.66
C LEU A 114 2.98 -19.93 7.92
N GLU A 115 3.26 -21.05 8.60
CA GLU A 115 3.20 -22.38 7.98
C GLU A 115 1.77 -22.77 7.62
N LEU A 116 0.80 -22.49 8.49
CA LEU A 116 -0.62 -22.74 8.23
C LEU A 116 -1.09 -21.93 7.02
N ILE A 117 -0.76 -20.63 6.97
CA ILE A 117 -1.11 -19.75 5.84
C ILE A 117 -0.53 -20.31 4.54
N ALA A 118 0.77 -20.64 4.53
CA ALA A 118 1.45 -21.13 3.35
C ALA A 118 0.92 -22.48 2.84
N ARG A 119 0.41 -23.33 3.73
CA ARG A 119 -0.10 -24.68 3.37
C ARG A 119 -1.59 -24.70 3.04
N CYS A 120 -2.38 -23.84 3.68
CA CYS A 120 -3.84 -23.94 3.65
C CYS A 120 -4.53 -22.85 2.84
N LEU A 121 -3.83 -21.73 2.56
CA LEU A 121 -4.41 -20.61 1.83
C LEU A 121 -3.78 -20.47 0.44
N THR A 122 -4.60 -19.96 -0.49
CA THR A 122 -4.15 -19.60 -1.83
C THR A 122 -4.02 -18.09 -1.96
N SER A 123 -3.04 -17.64 -2.73
CA SER A 123 -2.83 -16.23 -3.01
C SER A 123 -3.78 -15.72 -4.08
N HIS A 124 -3.92 -14.39 -4.19
CA HIS A 124 -4.69 -13.72 -5.24
C HIS A 124 -3.93 -13.64 -6.58
N LYS A 125 -2.74 -14.21 -6.68
CA LYS A 125 -1.97 -14.27 -7.91
C LYS A 125 -2.62 -15.21 -8.92
N GLU A 126 -2.31 -15.00 -10.20
CA GLU A 126 -2.76 -15.88 -11.27
C GLU A 126 -2.41 -17.35 -10.97
N GLY A 127 -3.35 -18.26 -11.23
CA GLY A 127 -3.20 -19.68 -10.90
C GLY A 127 -3.41 -20.02 -9.42
N SER A 128 -3.74 -19.03 -8.57
CA SER A 128 -4.00 -19.21 -7.14
C SER A 128 -2.97 -20.10 -6.42
N PRO A 129 -1.65 -19.82 -6.54
CA PRO A 129 -0.64 -20.62 -5.86
C PRO A 129 -0.79 -20.50 -4.35
N ASN A 130 -0.12 -21.38 -3.61
CA ASN A 130 -0.06 -21.29 -2.15
C ASN A 130 0.36 -19.89 -1.69
N TRP A 131 -0.22 -19.42 -0.61
CA TRP A 131 0.05 -18.07 -0.10
C TRP A 131 1.38 -18.02 0.67
N VAL A 132 2.46 -18.06 -0.09
CA VAL A 132 3.81 -17.92 0.45
C VAL A 132 4.19 -16.44 0.42
N MET A 133 4.28 -15.83 1.60
CA MET A 133 4.69 -14.45 1.78
C MET A 133 6.16 -14.38 2.20
N ARG A 134 6.88 -13.37 1.72
CA ARG A 134 8.22 -13.08 2.21
C ARG A 134 8.15 -12.12 3.40
N ARG A 135 8.66 -12.55 4.54
CA ARG A 135 8.83 -11.70 5.72
C ARG A 135 10.16 -10.95 5.62
N ARG A 136 10.09 -9.63 5.58
CA ARG A 136 11.27 -8.76 5.72
C ARG A 136 11.38 -8.30 7.16
N SER A 137 12.59 -8.32 7.71
CA SER A 137 12.81 -7.68 8.99
C SER A 137 12.55 -6.16 8.86
N GLN A 138 12.26 -5.51 9.97
CA GLN A 138 12.10 -4.06 9.98
C GLN A 138 13.36 -3.36 9.47
N GLN A 139 14.53 -3.84 9.86
CA GLN A 139 15.81 -3.30 9.39
C GLN A 139 15.96 -3.41 7.86
N GLU A 140 15.56 -4.52 7.26
CA GLU A 140 15.59 -4.68 5.81
C GLU A 140 14.66 -3.70 5.11
N MET A 141 13.43 -3.54 5.62
CA MET A 141 12.49 -2.56 5.08
C MET A 141 12.99 -1.12 5.21
N ASP A 142 13.56 -0.76 6.37
CA ASP A 142 14.14 0.56 6.59
C ASP A 142 15.24 0.86 5.56
N GLN A 143 16.12 -0.09 5.27
CA GLN A 143 17.18 0.06 4.25
C GLN A 143 16.60 0.26 2.84
N LEU A 144 15.52 -0.44 2.48
CA LEU A 144 14.87 -0.27 1.18
C LEU A 144 14.19 1.10 1.07
N VAL A 145 13.53 1.53 2.13
CA VAL A 145 12.84 2.83 2.20
C VAL A 145 13.85 3.99 2.16
N GLU A 146 14.99 3.87 2.86
CA GLU A 146 16.09 4.84 2.81
C GLU A 146 16.70 4.94 1.39
N LYS A 147 16.91 3.81 0.72
CA LYS A 147 17.40 3.80 -0.68
C LYS A 147 16.44 4.51 -1.64
N ALA A 148 15.14 4.50 -1.34
CA ALA A 148 14.12 5.22 -2.11
C ALA A 148 14.02 6.72 -1.77
N GLY A 149 14.88 7.23 -0.86
CA GLY A 149 14.97 8.64 -0.51
C GLY A 149 14.10 9.08 0.67
N PHE A 150 13.52 8.14 1.42
CA PHE A 150 12.75 8.44 2.63
C PHE A 150 13.59 8.24 3.89
N ARG A 151 13.21 8.93 4.96
CA ARG A 151 13.76 8.76 6.30
C ARG A 151 12.66 8.40 7.27
N LYS A 152 12.77 7.27 7.95
CA LYS A 152 11.81 6.87 8.97
C LYS A 152 11.81 7.88 10.13
N ILE A 153 10.64 8.36 10.49
CA ILE A 153 10.43 9.31 11.58
C ILE A 153 9.65 8.71 12.73
N HIS A 154 8.83 7.69 12.45
CA HIS A 154 8.03 7.02 13.48
C HIS A 154 7.68 5.59 13.06
N GLN A 155 7.31 4.77 14.06
CA GLN A 155 6.83 3.41 13.87
C GLN A 155 5.85 3.05 14.99
N TRP A 156 4.77 2.41 14.61
CA TRP A 156 3.85 1.74 15.52
C TRP A 156 3.95 0.22 15.32
N ILE A 157 3.70 -0.51 16.39
CA ILE A 157 3.61 -1.96 16.38
C ILE A 157 2.25 -2.30 16.96
N ASP A 158 1.52 -3.23 16.33
CA ASP A 158 0.24 -3.69 16.85
C ASP A 158 0.40 -4.46 18.17
N GLU A 159 -0.70 -4.66 18.89
CA GLU A 159 -0.70 -5.32 20.20
C GLU A 159 -0.15 -6.74 20.16
N ASP A 160 -0.32 -7.44 19.05
CA ASP A 160 0.15 -8.82 18.85
C ASP A 160 1.62 -8.87 18.35
N GLY A 161 2.23 -7.75 18.03
CA GLY A 161 3.59 -7.67 17.49
C GLY A 161 3.74 -8.26 16.08
N ILE A 162 2.65 -8.38 15.34
CA ILE A 162 2.61 -8.99 14.00
C ILE A 162 2.85 -7.93 12.93
N PHE A 163 2.16 -6.79 13.05
CA PHE A 163 2.22 -5.70 12.08
C PHE A 163 3.00 -4.51 12.59
N THR A 164 3.71 -3.88 11.68
CA THR A 164 4.31 -2.55 11.89
C THR A 164 3.68 -1.57 10.92
N VAL A 165 3.50 -0.32 11.35
CA VAL A 165 3.13 0.82 10.53
C VAL A 165 4.24 1.87 10.69
N SER A 166 4.88 2.24 9.61
CA SER A 166 6.03 3.17 9.60
C SER A 166 5.81 4.29 8.60
#